data_8fb8d7f01a7317e7b576597cf15d9c7c
#
_entry.id   8fb8d7f01a7317e7b576597cf15d9c7c
#
_cell.length_a   1.000
_cell.length_b   1.000
_cell.length_c   1.000
_cell.angle_alpha   90.00
_cell.angle_beta   90.00
_cell.angle_gamma   90.00
#
_symmetry.space_group_name_H-M   'P 1'
#
loop_
_entity.id
_entity.type
_entity.pdbx_description
1 polymer ?
#
loop_
_entity_poly.entity_id
_entity_poly.type
_entity_poly.pdbx_seq_one_letter_code
_entity_poly.pdbx_strand_id
1 'polypeptide(L)'
;MDPKPGHIVVIDNASTDDTTDVVESFRESLEPSTLVYRRMDTNTGGSGGFSEGMRVAYELGSQWIWLMDDDVEVLPDGLAKMGKWTPRFKSIQGRRYDYDGSAFYWQYRVAEPLAIPIPFAPAEFDESGYKPMNSGCFEGMFIHRDIVQQIGLPDPRFFIYWDDQMYGWLASRKTKSVIVDEFVLRRTREIKQWDMGVRHMNASSNAYRYYIMRNRAFIKNYYRVHGVYNPVLFGLGTTATFFKELIRLLFVERTVRGTSNLFRGIRDGGRIGRDRTWQPMAPLEA
;
A
#
# COMPACT_ATOMS: atom_id res chain seq x y z
N MET A 1 18.01 14.53 -6.33
CA MET A 1 18.20 13.27 -5.58
C MET A 1 19.53 12.66 -6.00
N ASP A 2 20.33 12.22 -5.04
CA ASP A 2 21.58 11.52 -5.27
C ASP A 2 21.64 10.30 -4.31
N PRO A 3 21.84 9.05 -4.78
CA PRO A 3 21.97 8.67 -6.19
C PRO A 3 20.67 8.87 -7.00
N LYS A 4 20.79 8.92 -8.33
CA LYS A 4 19.63 8.94 -9.23
C LYS A 4 19.07 7.51 -9.40
N PRO A 5 17.74 7.33 -9.55
CA PRO A 5 17.17 6.03 -9.93
C PRO A 5 17.57 5.70 -11.38
N GLY A 6 17.70 4.41 -11.69
CA GLY A 6 17.94 3.96 -13.07
C GLY A 6 16.70 4.20 -13.95
N HIS A 7 15.52 4.00 -13.40
CA HIS A 7 14.26 4.24 -14.10
C HIS A 7 13.23 4.92 -13.19
N ILE A 8 12.40 5.77 -13.78
CA ILE A 8 11.17 6.32 -13.18
C ILE A 8 10.00 5.77 -14.00
N VAL A 9 9.19 4.92 -13.39
CA VAL A 9 8.02 4.32 -14.05
C VAL A 9 6.79 5.07 -13.58
N VAL A 10 6.12 5.75 -14.50
CA VAL A 10 4.88 6.47 -14.24
C VAL A 10 3.71 5.70 -14.87
N ILE A 11 2.78 5.27 -14.05
CA ILE A 11 1.55 4.62 -14.49
C ILE A 11 0.40 5.60 -14.39
N ASP A 12 -0.07 6.03 -15.54
CA ASP A 12 -1.28 6.85 -15.66
C ASP A 12 -2.50 5.93 -15.72
N ASN A 13 -3.27 5.91 -14.66
CA ASN A 13 -4.42 5.03 -14.49
C ASN A 13 -5.68 5.58 -15.18
N ALA A 14 -5.56 5.92 -16.47
CA ALA A 14 -6.58 6.52 -17.33
C ALA A 14 -7.03 7.91 -16.86
N SER A 15 -6.07 8.79 -16.54
CA SER A 15 -6.34 10.19 -16.17
C SER A 15 -7.08 10.94 -17.26
N THR A 16 -7.91 11.89 -16.87
CA THR A 16 -8.72 12.71 -17.79
C THR A 16 -8.30 14.20 -17.81
N ASP A 17 -7.22 14.51 -17.11
CA ASP A 17 -6.59 15.82 -17.02
C ASP A 17 -5.32 15.90 -17.89
N ASP A 18 -4.48 16.89 -17.65
CA ASP A 18 -3.23 17.17 -18.36
C ASP A 18 -2.03 16.30 -17.93
N THR A 19 -2.26 15.20 -17.19
CA THR A 19 -1.21 14.29 -16.69
C THR A 19 -0.24 13.88 -17.81
N THR A 20 -0.74 13.54 -18.99
CA THR A 20 0.11 13.12 -20.12
C THR A 20 1.08 14.24 -20.53
N ASP A 21 0.58 15.48 -20.69
CA ASP A 21 1.38 16.62 -21.13
C ASP A 21 2.44 16.98 -20.06
N VAL A 22 2.07 16.91 -18.78
CA VAL A 22 2.99 17.13 -17.67
C VAL A 22 4.13 16.09 -17.69
N VAL A 23 3.81 14.82 -17.86
CA VAL A 23 4.82 13.74 -17.89
C VAL A 23 5.75 13.88 -19.10
N GLU A 24 5.21 14.19 -20.28
CA GLU A 24 6.04 14.37 -21.48
C GLU A 24 6.96 15.60 -21.38
N SER A 25 6.46 16.71 -20.83
CA SER A 25 7.32 17.89 -20.59
C SER A 25 8.45 17.59 -19.60
N PHE A 26 8.18 16.76 -18.58
CA PHE A 26 9.19 16.34 -17.64
C PHE A 26 10.22 15.38 -18.26
N ARG A 27 9.80 14.54 -19.20
CA ARG A 27 10.67 13.62 -19.95
C ARG A 27 11.81 14.35 -20.64
N GLU A 28 11.56 15.53 -21.20
CA GLU A 28 12.56 16.35 -21.91
C GLU A 28 13.71 16.80 -21.00
N SER A 29 13.49 16.83 -19.69
CA SER A 29 14.49 17.22 -18.68
C SER A 29 15.38 16.07 -18.20
N LEU A 30 15.11 14.84 -18.62
CA LEU A 30 15.79 13.63 -18.15
C LEU A 30 16.66 13.01 -19.24
N GLU A 31 17.62 12.20 -18.80
CA GLU A 31 18.39 11.34 -19.70
C GLU A 31 17.45 10.39 -20.46
N PRO A 32 17.71 10.08 -21.72
CA PRO A 32 16.93 9.14 -22.51
C PRO A 32 16.70 7.80 -21.76
N SER A 33 15.54 7.24 -21.89
CA SER A 33 15.11 5.99 -21.24
C SER A 33 14.98 5.98 -19.70
N THR A 34 15.30 7.08 -19.02
CA THR A 34 15.09 7.16 -17.56
C THR A 34 13.61 7.11 -17.19
N LEU A 35 12.76 7.82 -17.95
CA LEU A 35 11.31 7.89 -17.71
C LEU A 35 10.55 6.91 -18.60
N VAL A 36 9.85 5.99 -17.99
CA VAL A 36 8.94 5.05 -18.64
C VAL A 36 7.51 5.44 -18.29
N TYR A 37 6.77 5.96 -19.25
CA TYR A 37 5.36 6.32 -19.08
C TYR A 37 4.46 5.26 -19.67
N ARG A 38 3.52 4.80 -18.89
CA ARG A 38 2.51 3.81 -19.28
C ARG A 38 1.12 4.31 -18.93
N ARG A 39 0.30 4.59 -19.94
CA ARG A 39 -1.12 4.91 -19.77
C ARG A 39 -1.95 3.64 -19.86
N MET A 40 -2.84 3.47 -18.89
CA MET A 40 -3.81 2.37 -18.84
C MET A 40 -5.06 2.75 -19.65
N ASP A 41 -5.72 1.75 -20.27
CA ASP A 41 -6.95 1.97 -21.03
C ASP A 41 -8.15 2.33 -20.15
N THR A 42 -8.14 1.85 -18.90
CA THR A 42 -9.20 2.09 -17.92
C THR A 42 -8.63 2.27 -16.53
N ASN A 43 -9.37 2.95 -15.67
CA ASN A 43 -9.00 3.06 -14.25
C ASN A 43 -9.15 1.69 -13.54
N THR A 44 -8.03 1.12 -13.16
CA THR A 44 -7.92 -0.18 -12.46
C THR A 44 -7.76 -0.04 -10.95
N GLY A 45 -7.92 1.18 -10.42
CA GLY A 45 -7.67 1.52 -9.02
C GLY A 45 -6.17 1.57 -8.69
N GLY A 46 -5.85 1.99 -7.49
CA GLY A 46 -4.46 2.03 -7.02
C GLY A 46 -3.77 0.67 -7.12
N SER A 47 -4.48 -0.40 -6.74
CA SER A 47 -3.94 -1.77 -6.80
C SER A 47 -3.50 -2.18 -8.21
N GLY A 48 -4.30 -1.82 -9.24
CA GLY A 48 -3.96 -2.12 -10.63
C GLY A 48 -2.80 -1.27 -11.14
N GLY A 49 -2.75 0.01 -10.78
CA GLY A 49 -1.64 0.90 -11.10
C GLY A 49 -0.32 0.42 -10.52
N PHE A 50 -0.29 0.07 -9.23
CA PHE A 50 0.90 -0.49 -8.59
C PHE A 50 1.29 -1.86 -9.15
N SER A 51 0.33 -2.71 -9.50
CA SER A 51 0.60 -3.99 -10.14
C SER A 51 1.31 -3.80 -11.49
N GLU A 52 0.80 -2.92 -12.34
CA GLU A 52 1.40 -2.61 -13.64
C GLU A 52 2.75 -1.93 -13.50
N GLY A 53 2.88 -0.94 -12.59
CA GLY A 53 4.15 -0.27 -12.34
C GLY A 53 5.26 -1.23 -11.88
N MET A 54 4.91 -2.15 -11.00
CA MET A 54 5.84 -3.17 -10.53
C MET A 54 6.20 -4.17 -11.64
N ARG A 55 5.23 -4.56 -12.49
CA ARG A 55 5.48 -5.42 -13.64
C ARG A 55 6.50 -4.78 -14.59
N VAL A 56 6.28 -3.51 -14.95
CA VAL A 56 7.19 -2.76 -15.84
C VAL A 56 8.58 -2.65 -15.21
N ALA A 57 8.68 -2.26 -13.95
CA ALA A 57 9.96 -2.15 -13.25
C ALA A 57 10.69 -3.51 -13.17
N TYR A 58 9.96 -4.60 -12.96
CA TYR A 58 10.52 -5.95 -12.94
C TYR A 58 11.05 -6.36 -14.32
N GLU A 59 10.31 -6.10 -15.40
CA GLU A 59 10.71 -6.39 -16.79
C GLU A 59 11.91 -5.56 -17.25
N LEU A 60 12.06 -4.33 -16.76
CA LEU A 60 13.24 -3.49 -16.96
C LEU A 60 14.50 -4.02 -16.25
N GLY A 61 14.39 -5.11 -15.48
CA GLY A 61 15.53 -5.71 -14.78
C GLY A 61 15.91 -4.98 -13.48
N SER A 62 15.05 -4.09 -12.96
CA SER A 62 15.33 -3.36 -11.73
C SER A 62 15.56 -4.32 -10.55
N GLN A 63 16.70 -4.15 -9.86
CA GLN A 63 17.03 -4.97 -8.67
C GLN A 63 16.21 -4.55 -7.46
N TRP A 64 15.92 -3.26 -7.34
CA TRP A 64 15.11 -2.67 -6.30
C TRP A 64 13.98 -1.85 -6.91
N ILE A 65 12.80 -1.96 -6.34
CA ILE A 65 11.60 -1.23 -6.77
C ILE A 65 11.12 -0.41 -5.59
N TRP A 66 10.99 0.91 -5.79
CA TRP A 66 10.48 1.84 -4.80
C TRP A 66 9.11 2.34 -5.22
N LEU A 67 8.09 1.95 -4.47
CA LEU A 67 6.70 2.28 -4.75
C LEU A 67 6.33 3.57 -4.05
N MET A 68 5.57 4.42 -4.72
CA MET A 68 5.04 5.66 -4.15
C MET A 68 3.79 6.13 -4.88
N ASP A 69 2.93 6.88 -4.18
CA ASP A 69 1.80 7.59 -4.75
C ASP A 69 2.26 8.89 -5.44
N ASP A 70 1.36 9.54 -6.18
CA ASP A 70 1.62 10.80 -6.92
C ASP A 70 1.58 12.05 -6.01
N ASP A 71 1.16 11.90 -4.77
CA ASP A 71 1.05 12.99 -3.79
C ASP A 71 2.16 12.99 -2.73
N VAL A 72 3.31 12.40 -3.06
CA VAL A 72 4.52 12.42 -2.24
C VAL A 72 5.72 12.97 -2.99
N GLU A 73 6.61 13.61 -2.26
CA GLU A 73 7.92 14.10 -2.72
C GLU A 73 9.02 13.25 -2.10
N VAL A 74 9.96 12.80 -2.93
CA VAL A 74 11.17 12.12 -2.44
C VAL A 74 12.16 13.15 -1.90
N LEU A 75 12.61 12.97 -0.66
CA LEU A 75 13.64 13.85 -0.10
C LEU A 75 14.98 13.67 -0.85
N PRO A 76 15.80 14.74 -0.95
CA PRO A 76 17.03 14.72 -1.78
C PRO A 76 17.96 13.54 -1.51
N ASP A 77 18.07 13.09 -0.26
CA ASP A 77 18.89 11.97 0.21
C ASP A 77 18.09 10.66 0.43
N GLY A 78 16.81 10.65 0.06
CA GLY A 78 15.88 9.55 0.35
C GLY A 78 16.38 8.20 -0.16
N LEU A 79 16.81 8.14 -1.43
CA LEU A 79 17.30 6.88 -2.01
C LEU A 79 18.62 6.43 -1.37
N ALA A 80 19.53 7.36 -1.06
CA ALA A 80 20.77 7.06 -0.36
C ALA A 80 20.50 6.47 1.04
N LYS A 81 19.54 7.05 1.77
CA LYS A 81 19.09 6.54 3.08
C LYS A 81 18.53 5.13 2.98
N MET A 82 17.66 4.87 2.01
CA MET A 82 17.12 3.52 1.78
C MET A 82 18.23 2.54 1.40
N GLY A 83 19.19 2.95 0.57
CA GLY A 83 20.32 2.15 0.13
C GLY A 83 21.20 1.61 1.26
N LYS A 84 21.33 2.32 2.38
CA LYS A 84 22.11 1.86 3.55
C LYS A 84 21.57 0.54 4.15
N TRP A 85 20.30 0.26 3.96
CA TRP A 85 19.62 -0.89 4.55
C TRP A 85 19.55 -2.11 3.63
N THR A 86 19.81 -1.93 2.33
CA THR A 86 19.73 -3.00 1.33
C THR A 86 20.65 -4.20 1.57
N PRO A 87 21.84 -4.06 2.20
CA PRO A 87 22.66 -5.21 2.53
C PRO A 87 22.05 -6.12 3.63
N ARG A 88 21.11 -5.58 4.41
CA ARG A 88 20.52 -6.27 5.56
C ARG A 88 19.11 -6.80 5.32
N PHE A 89 18.32 -6.11 4.51
CA PHE A 89 16.89 -6.37 4.34
C PHE A 89 16.49 -6.29 2.87
N LYS A 90 15.51 -7.11 2.46
CA LYS A 90 14.96 -7.15 1.10
C LYS A 90 13.55 -6.51 0.98
N SER A 91 12.97 -6.07 2.09
CA SER A 91 11.69 -5.36 2.14
C SER A 91 11.79 -4.28 3.22
N ILE A 92 11.77 -3.03 2.81
CA ILE A 92 12.12 -1.87 3.64
C ILE A 92 11.04 -0.82 3.46
N GLN A 93 10.61 -0.22 4.56
CA GLN A 93 9.71 0.94 4.58
C GLN A 93 10.47 2.10 5.21
N GLY A 94 10.59 3.23 4.52
CA GLY A 94 11.08 4.46 5.10
C GLY A 94 9.98 5.23 5.84
N ARG A 95 10.40 6.18 6.68
CA ARG A 95 9.48 7.15 7.31
C ARG A 95 9.18 8.30 6.34
N ARG A 96 8.10 8.98 6.60
CA ARG A 96 7.71 10.16 5.83
C ARG A 96 7.24 11.29 6.71
N TYR A 97 7.39 12.49 6.20
CA TYR A 97 6.77 13.67 6.78
C TYR A 97 5.33 13.83 6.24
N ASP A 98 4.46 14.36 7.06
CA ASP A 98 3.18 14.89 6.60
C ASP A 98 3.39 16.23 5.88
N TYR A 99 2.35 16.76 5.29
CA TYR A 99 2.31 18.01 4.57
C TYR A 99 2.89 19.20 5.37
N ASP A 100 2.62 19.25 6.67
CA ASP A 100 3.08 20.30 7.57
C ASP A 100 4.52 20.11 8.07
N GLY A 101 5.20 19.07 7.64
CA GLY A 101 6.56 18.71 8.07
C GLY A 101 6.61 17.92 9.38
N SER A 102 5.49 17.62 10.00
CA SER A 102 5.43 16.74 11.16
C SER A 102 5.71 15.29 10.73
N ALA A 103 6.13 14.44 11.67
CA ALA A 103 6.34 13.04 11.39
C ALA A 103 4.99 12.34 11.15
N PHE A 104 4.83 11.77 9.95
CA PHE A 104 3.65 10.97 9.66
C PHE A 104 3.89 9.52 10.12
N TYR A 105 3.02 9.00 10.96
CA TYR A 105 3.22 7.71 11.64
C TYR A 105 2.20 6.64 11.23
N TRP A 106 1.82 6.61 10.00
CA TRP A 106 0.85 5.66 9.45
C TRP A 106 1.47 4.31 9.11
N GLN A 107 2.32 3.80 9.99
CA GLN A 107 2.90 2.51 9.77
C GLN A 107 2.27 1.51 10.72
N TYR A 108 1.64 0.52 10.13
CA TYR A 108 0.90 -0.49 10.84
C TYR A 108 1.63 -1.81 10.83
N ARG A 109 1.49 -2.54 11.92
CA ARG A 109 1.59 -3.99 11.87
C ARG A 109 0.19 -4.58 11.76
N VAL A 110 0.04 -5.74 11.16
CA VAL A 110 -1.23 -6.45 11.10
C VAL A 110 -1.33 -7.40 12.30
N ALA A 111 -2.41 -7.28 13.09
CA ALA A 111 -2.82 -8.33 14.00
C ALA A 111 -3.38 -9.48 13.16
N GLU A 112 -2.52 -10.43 12.80
CA GLU A 112 -2.72 -11.40 11.73
C GLU A 112 -4.04 -12.16 11.85
N PRO A 113 -4.40 -12.80 13.00
CA PRO A 113 -5.64 -13.57 13.05
C PRO A 113 -6.91 -12.73 12.89
N LEU A 114 -6.86 -11.46 13.27
CA LEU A 114 -7.97 -10.51 13.15
C LEU A 114 -7.97 -9.80 11.78
N ALA A 115 -6.85 -9.80 11.08
CA ALA A 115 -6.59 -8.97 9.91
C ALA A 115 -6.92 -7.48 10.17
N ILE A 116 -6.44 -6.94 11.29
CA ILE A 116 -6.62 -5.54 11.69
C ILE A 116 -5.27 -4.86 11.74
N PRO A 117 -5.11 -3.68 11.09
CA PRO A 117 -3.92 -2.88 11.23
C PRO A 117 -3.84 -2.27 12.63
N ILE A 118 -2.69 -2.38 13.26
CA ILE A 118 -2.36 -1.78 14.54
C ILE A 118 -1.26 -0.76 14.29
N PRO A 119 -1.45 0.54 14.61
CA PRO A 119 -0.40 1.53 14.44
C PRO A 119 0.79 1.19 15.33
N PHE A 120 1.99 1.49 14.86
CA PHE A 120 3.15 1.57 15.74
C PHE A 120 3.00 2.80 16.64
N ALA A 121 3.43 2.67 17.89
CA ALA A 121 3.56 3.85 18.74
C ALA A 121 4.54 4.84 18.08
N PRO A 122 4.23 6.15 18.12
CA PRO A 122 5.14 7.16 17.57
C PRO A 122 6.52 7.02 18.23
N ALA A 123 7.58 7.15 17.44
CA ALA A 123 8.93 7.48 17.83
C ALA A 123 9.78 6.47 18.61
N GLU A 124 9.40 5.21 18.78
CA GLU A 124 10.27 4.29 19.53
C GLU A 124 11.09 3.39 18.61
N PHE A 125 12.04 3.99 17.88
CA PHE A 125 13.14 3.21 17.33
C PHE A 125 14.23 3.08 18.43
N ASP A 126 14.73 1.88 18.59
CA ASP A 126 15.89 1.64 19.42
C ASP A 126 17.19 1.97 18.65
N GLU A 127 18.34 1.76 19.27
CA GLU A 127 19.67 1.99 18.68
C GLU A 127 19.90 1.21 17.37
N SER A 128 19.10 0.19 17.07
CA SER A 128 19.19 -0.55 15.81
C SER A 128 18.69 0.25 14.59
N GLY A 129 17.92 1.30 14.83
CA GLY A 129 17.37 2.19 13.80
C GLY A 129 16.31 1.55 12.91
N TYR A 130 15.74 0.39 13.29
CA TYR A 130 14.66 -0.25 12.55
C TYR A 130 13.70 -1.02 13.45
N LYS A 131 12.48 -1.25 12.96
CA LYS A 131 11.50 -2.14 13.60
C LYS A 131 11.01 -3.21 12.61
N PRO A 132 10.88 -4.47 13.03
CA PRO A 132 10.22 -5.49 12.20
C PRO A 132 8.74 -5.14 11.97
N MET A 133 8.26 -5.41 10.76
CA MET A 133 6.85 -5.24 10.39
C MET A 133 6.36 -6.44 9.57
N ASN A 134 5.04 -6.66 9.59
CA ASN A 134 4.36 -7.66 8.77
C ASN A 134 3.28 -7.01 7.90
N SER A 135 3.55 -5.84 7.40
CA SER A 135 2.64 -5.04 6.59
C SER A 135 3.48 -4.23 5.60
N GLY A 136 2.87 -3.57 4.65
CA GLY A 136 3.50 -2.63 3.74
C GLY A 136 2.62 -1.41 3.53
N CYS A 137 3.20 -0.40 2.93
CA CYS A 137 2.48 0.74 2.41
C CYS A 137 3.13 1.13 1.08
N PHE A 138 2.37 1.17 0.01
CA PHE A 138 2.92 1.53 -1.31
C PHE A 138 3.45 2.96 -1.34
N GLU A 139 2.98 3.81 -0.46
CA GLU A 139 3.61 5.12 -0.23
C GLU A 139 4.97 4.92 0.50
N GLY A 140 5.99 4.47 -0.24
CA GLY A 140 7.36 4.35 0.21
C GLY A 140 7.91 2.93 0.42
N MET A 141 7.20 1.87 0.02
CA MET A 141 7.74 0.51 0.09
C MET A 141 8.90 0.32 -0.89
N PHE A 142 10.04 -0.11 -0.38
CA PHE A 142 11.26 -0.43 -1.14
C PHE A 142 11.53 -1.92 -1.06
N ILE A 143 11.39 -2.63 -2.18
CA ILE A 143 11.40 -4.09 -2.23
C ILE A 143 12.38 -4.61 -3.28
N HIS A 144 13.11 -5.66 -2.93
CA HIS A 144 14.03 -6.34 -3.83
C HIS A 144 13.27 -7.27 -4.79
N ARG A 145 13.74 -7.34 -6.05
CA ARG A 145 13.12 -8.15 -7.10
C ARG A 145 12.95 -9.63 -6.75
N ASP A 146 13.88 -10.23 -5.99
CA ASP A 146 13.76 -11.65 -5.57
C ASP A 146 12.50 -11.90 -4.73
N ILE A 147 12.08 -10.91 -3.94
CA ILE A 147 10.85 -11.03 -3.15
C ILE A 147 9.65 -10.90 -4.07
N VAL A 148 9.66 -9.91 -4.98
CA VAL A 148 8.61 -9.74 -6.01
C VAL A 148 8.44 -11.02 -6.82
N GLN A 149 9.54 -11.63 -7.24
CA GLN A 149 9.52 -12.89 -7.97
C GLN A 149 8.79 -14.01 -7.19
N GLN A 150 9.07 -14.13 -5.90
CA GLN A 150 8.52 -15.19 -5.05
C GLN A 150 7.04 -14.99 -4.69
N ILE A 151 6.58 -13.75 -4.56
CA ILE A 151 5.21 -13.46 -4.12
C ILE A 151 4.29 -13.00 -5.27
N GLY A 152 4.84 -12.75 -6.45
CA GLY A 152 4.12 -12.20 -7.59
C GLY A 152 3.90 -10.69 -7.49
N LEU A 153 3.07 -10.16 -8.38
CA LEU A 153 2.69 -8.74 -8.42
C LEU A 153 1.60 -8.43 -7.38
N PRO A 154 1.41 -7.15 -7.00
CA PRO A 154 0.24 -6.72 -6.26
C PRO A 154 -1.06 -7.19 -6.93
N ASP A 155 -2.03 -7.64 -6.16
CA ASP A 155 -3.28 -8.19 -6.68
C ASP A 155 -4.24 -7.08 -7.13
N PRO A 156 -4.45 -6.86 -8.44
CA PRO A 156 -5.27 -5.77 -8.94
C PRO A 156 -6.76 -5.92 -8.59
N ARG A 157 -7.22 -7.13 -8.19
CA ARG A 157 -8.61 -7.39 -7.80
C ARG A 157 -9.04 -6.62 -6.55
N PHE A 158 -8.10 -6.16 -5.74
CA PHE A 158 -8.39 -5.26 -4.61
C PHE A 158 -8.97 -3.93 -5.07
N PHE A 159 -8.54 -3.42 -6.18
CA PHE A 159 -8.84 -2.10 -6.72
C PHE A 159 -8.26 -0.98 -5.87
N ILE A 160 -8.61 -0.90 -4.58
CA ILE A 160 -8.09 0.02 -3.57
C ILE A 160 -8.36 -0.52 -2.16
N TYR A 161 -7.52 -0.18 -1.19
CA TYR A 161 -7.53 -0.61 0.21
C TYR A 161 -7.13 -2.07 0.43
N TRP A 162 -6.29 -2.28 1.39
CA TRP A 162 -5.72 -3.53 1.86
C TRP A 162 -4.71 -4.19 0.91
N ASP A 163 -4.58 -3.73 -0.29
CA ASP A 163 -3.65 -4.22 -1.31
C ASP A 163 -2.19 -4.09 -0.85
N ASP A 164 -1.81 -2.89 -0.43
CA ASP A 164 -0.49 -2.55 0.11
C ASP A 164 -0.16 -3.35 1.37
N GLN A 165 -1.10 -3.41 2.31
CA GLN A 165 -0.93 -4.19 3.55
C GLN A 165 -0.82 -5.68 3.27
N MET A 166 -1.64 -6.20 2.34
CA MET A 166 -1.60 -7.61 1.96
C MET A 166 -0.29 -7.94 1.23
N TYR A 167 0.16 -7.06 0.35
CA TYR A 167 1.42 -7.24 -0.36
C TYR A 167 2.62 -7.22 0.59
N GLY A 168 2.66 -6.25 1.52
CA GLY A 168 3.68 -6.21 2.58
C GLY A 168 3.62 -7.42 3.51
N TRP A 169 2.41 -7.94 3.79
CA TRP A 169 2.26 -9.17 4.56
C TRP A 169 2.85 -10.38 3.81
N LEU A 170 2.59 -10.52 2.50
CA LEU A 170 3.19 -11.57 1.67
C LEU A 170 4.73 -11.45 1.66
N ALA A 171 5.27 -10.23 1.51
CA ALA A 171 6.70 -9.99 1.57
C ALA A 171 7.29 -10.43 2.93
N SER A 172 6.61 -10.12 4.04
CA SER A 172 7.04 -10.51 5.39
C SER A 172 7.07 -12.02 5.63
N ARG A 173 6.36 -12.80 4.81
CA ARG A 173 6.41 -14.28 4.82
C ARG A 173 7.64 -14.85 4.12
N LYS A 174 8.33 -14.04 3.33
CA LYS A 174 9.50 -14.46 2.54
C LYS A 174 10.80 -13.87 3.04
N THR A 175 10.75 -12.70 3.68
CA THR A 175 11.91 -12.01 4.20
C THR A 175 11.54 -11.22 5.47
N LYS A 176 12.55 -10.83 6.24
CA LYS A 176 12.34 -9.88 7.33
C LYS A 176 12.02 -8.50 6.74
N SER A 177 10.75 -8.11 6.79
CA SER A 177 10.32 -6.74 6.43
C SER A 177 10.52 -5.80 7.61
N VAL A 178 11.00 -4.60 7.33
CA VAL A 178 11.32 -3.60 8.37
C VAL A 178 10.85 -2.21 7.99
N ILE A 179 10.51 -1.43 9.00
CA ILE A 179 10.49 0.02 8.89
C ILE A 179 11.80 0.56 9.49
N VAL A 180 12.44 1.49 8.80
CA VAL A 180 13.70 2.12 9.21
C VAL A 180 13.47 3.55 9.68
N ASP A 181 14.28 4.01 10.65
CA ASP A 181 14.20 5.38 11.20
C ASP A 181 14.86 6.41 10.29
N GLU A 182 14.45 6.39 9.02
CA GLU A 182 14.94 7.34 8.01
C GLU A 182 13.75 8.04 7.35
N PHE A 183 13.69 9.35 7.45
CA PHE A 183 12.72 10.13 6.69
C PHE A 183 13.20 10.25 5.25
N VAL A 184 12.38 9.76 4.33
CA VAL A 184 12.73 9.61 2.90
C VAL A 184 11.71 10.25 1.95
N LEU A 185 10.50 10.50 2.44
CA LEU A 185 9.38 11.08 1.69
C LEU A 185 8.73 12.20 2.49
N ARG A 186 8.04 13.10 1.78
CA ARG A 186 7.12 14.10 2.31
C ARG A 186 5.84 14.09 1.51
N ARG A 187 4.70 14.19 2.17
CA ARG A 187 3.42 14.40 1.52
C ARG A 187 3.31 15.82 0.97
N THR A 188 2.75 15.95 -0.22
CA THR A 188 2.58 17.25 -0.90
C THR A 188 1.18 17.84 -0.68
N ARG A 189 0.23 17.05 -0.17
CA ARG A 189 -1.15 17.46 0.05
C ARG A 189 -1.59 17.26 1.49
N GLU A 190 -2.36 18.22 2.01
CA GLU A 190 -3.01 18.09 3.30
C GLU A 190 -4.10 17.02 3.25
N ILE A 191 -4.02 16.02 4.12
CA ILE A 191 -5.13 15.10 4.38
C ILE A 191 -5.81 15.54 5.66
N LYS A 192 -7.02 16.09 5.56
CA LYS A 192 -7.82 16.46 6.73
C LYS A 192 -8.06 15.25 7.60
N GLN A 193 -7.47 15.27 8.78
CA GLN A 193 -7.56 14.20 9.76
C GLN A 193 -8.28 14.70 11.01
N TRP A 194 -9.08 13.81 11.61
CA TRP A 194 -9.62 14.04 12.95
C TRP A 194 -8.72 13.33 13.94
N ASP A 195 -8.10 14.10 14.81
CA ASP A 195 -7.24 13.55 15.87
C ASP A 195 -8.11 12.89 16.94
N MET A 196 -7.92 11.61 17.15
CA MET A 196 -8.53 10.83 18.22
C MET A 196 -7.46 10.31 19.20
N GLY A 197 -6.34 11.01 19.34
CA GLY A 197 -5.19 10.60 20.14
C GLY A 197 -4.32 9.57 19.41
N VAL A 198 -4.46 8.28 19.72
CA VAL A 198 -3.64 7.21 19.12
C VAL A 198 -4.00 6.91 17.65
N ARG A 199 -5.15 7.34 17.18
CA ARG A 199 -5.64 7.10 15.81
C ARG A 199 -6.20 8.36 15.18
N HIS A 200 -5.74 8.66 13.98
CA HIS A 200 -6.34 9.67 13.12
C HIS A 200 -7.38 9.02 12.21
N MET A 201 -8.54 9.63 12.07
CA MET A 201 -9.60 9.17 11.15
C MET A 201 -9.86 10.24 10.09
N ASN A 202 -9.64 9.87 8.83
CA ASN A 202 -9.98 10.71 7.68
C ASN A 202 -11.44 10.53 7.30
N ALA A 203 -12.04 11.53 6.67
CA ALA A 203 -13.29 11.32 5.95
C ALA A 203 -13.06 10.25 4.88
N SER A 204 -13.97 9.28 4.80
CA SER A 204 -13.87 8.20 3.82
C SER A 204 -14.93 8.36 2.75
N SER A 205 -14.59 8.14 1.47
CA SER A 205 -15.61 8.12 0.44
C SER A 205 -16.53 6.90 0.57
N ASN A 206 -17.74 7.01 0.06
CA ASN A 206 -18.68 5.88 0.07
C ASN A 206 -18.15 4.68 -0.74
N ALA A 207 -17.38 4.93 -1.81
CA ALA A 207 -16.72 3.88 -2.57
C ALA A 207 -15.69 3.13 -1.72
N TYR A 208 -14.90 3.84 -0.92
CA TYR A 208 -13.87 3.23 -0.07
C TYR A 208 -14.47 2.29 0.96
N ARG A 209 -15.62 2.62 1.57
CA ARG A 209 -16.33 1.74 2.52
C ARG A 209 -16.72 0.41 1.90
N TYR A 210 -17.15 0.44 0.64
CA TYR A 210 -17.42 -0.78 -0.11
C TYR A 210 -16.18 -1.66 -0.20
N TYR A 211 -15.05 -1.09 -0.65
CA TYR A 211 -13.79 -1.83 -0.80
C TYR A 211 -13.21 -2.30 0.53
N ILE A 212 -13.27 -1.48 1.59
CA ILE A 212 -12.84 -1.87 2.93
C ILE A 212 -13.52 -3.17 3.37
N MET A 213 -14.81 -3.34 3.14
CA MET A 213 -15.54 -4.54 3.54
C MET A 213 -15.39 -5.68 2.52
N ARG A 214 -15.45 -5.40 1.22
CA ARG A 214 -15.34 -6.41 0.16
C ARG A 214 -13.98 -7.11 0.21
N ASN A 215 -12.92 -6.34 0.33
CA ASN A 215 -11.55 -6.83 0.21
C ASN A 215 -11.11 -7.70 1.38
N ARG A 216 -11.82 -7.66 2.51
CA ARG A 216 -11.58 -8.64 3.57
C ARG A 216 -11.75 -10.09 3.09
N ALA A 217 -12.54 -10.31 2.03
CA ALA A 217 -12.67 -11.63 1.45
C ALA A 217 -11.39 -12.08 0.71
N PHE A 218 -10.68 -11.17 0.04
CA PHE A 218 -9.38 -11.48 -0.54
C PHE A 218 -8.35 -11.80 0.56
N ILE A 219 -8.28 -10.98 1.63
CA ILE A 219 -7.40 -11.27 2.77
C ILE A 219 -7.71 -12.66 3.36
N LYS A 220 -8.99 -12.98 3.56
CA LYS A 220 -9.42 -14.31 4.03
C LYS A 220 -8.90 -15.43 3.12
N ASN A 221 -8.99 -15.25 1.80
CA ASN A 221 -8.56 -16.25 0.84
C ASN A 221 -7.04 -16.41 0.87
N TYR A 222 -6.26 -15.32 0.91
CA TYR A 222 -4.82 -15.37 1.12
C TYR A 222 -4.46 -16.07 2.43
N TYR A 223 -5.12 -15.74 3.53
CA TYR A 223 -4.87 -16.36 4.83
C TYR A 223 -5.18 -17.87 4.84
N ARG A 224 -6.20 -18.30 4.09
CA ARG A 224 -6.48 -19.73 3.91
C ARG A 224 -5.37 -20.46 3.17
N VAL A 225 -4.90 -19.91 2.05
CA VAL A 225 -3.80 -20.49 1.26
C VAL A 225 -2.52 -20.60 2.09
N HIS A 226 -2.26 -19.62 2.95
CA HIS A 226 -1.07 -19.60 3.81
C HIS A 226 -1.25 -20.29 5.19
N GLY A 227 -2.41 -20.91 5.45
CA GLY A 227 -2.65 -21.70 6.66
C GLY A 227 -2.81 -20.90 7.96
N VAL A 228 -3.04 -19.56 7.87
CA VAL A 228 -3.17 -18.66 9.04
C VAL A 228 -4.61 -18.24 9.31
N TYR A 229 -5.57 -18.70 8.53
CA TYR A 229 -6.96 -18.33 8.66
C TYR A 229 -7.61 -18.96 9.89
N ASN A 230 -8.07 -18.12 10.81
CA ASN A 230 -8.94 -18.52 11.91
C ASN A 230 -10.32 -17.89 11.72
N PRO A 231 -11.40 -18.69 11.52
CA PRO A 231 -12.72 -18.15 11.18
C PRO A 231 -13.33 -17.29 12.28
N VAL A 232 -13.09 -17.61 13.56
CA VAL A 232 -13.63 -16.87 14.69
C VAL A 232 -12.92 -15.53 14.82
N LEU A 233 -11.60 -15.53 14.91
CA LEU A 233 -10.81 -14.30 15.07
C LEU A 233 -10.96 -13.39 13.85
N PHE A 234 -10.92 -13.94 12.66
CA PHE A 234 -11.14 -13.16 11.43
C PHE A 234 -12.55 -12.57 11.38
N GLY A 235 -13.57 -13.31 11.84
CA GLY A 235 -14.95 -12.84 12.01
C GLY A 235 -15.02 -11.66 12.97
N LEU A 236 -14.38 -11.75 14.13
CA LEU A 236 -14.29 -10.66 15.12
C LEU A 236 -13.61 -9.42 14.51
N GLY A 237 -12.48 -9.61 13.79
CA GLY A 237 -11.81 -8.52 13.10
C GLY A 237 -12.65 -7.86 12.01
N THR A 238 -13.47 -8.65 11.29
CA THR A 238 -14.41 -8.12 10.30
C THR A 238 -15.52 -7.31 10.95
N THR A 239 -16.07 -7.81 12.03
CA THR A 239 -17.09 -7.11 12.83
C THR A 239 -16.54 -5.81 13.41
N ALA A 240 -15.35 -5.83 13.98
CA ALA A 240 -14.69 -4.62 14.48
C ALA A 240 -14.43 -3.58 13.38
N THR A 241 -14.03 -4.03 12.19
CA THR A 241 -13.85 -3.15 11.01
C THR A 241 -15.19 -2.54 10.58
N PHE A 242 -16.26 -3.32 10.55
CA PHE A 242 -17.59 -2.82 10.22
C PHE A 242 -18.06 -1.74 11.21
N PHE A 243 -17.97 -2.03 12.51
CA PHE A 243 -18.38 -1.05 13.52
C PHE A 243 -17.50 0.19 13.54
N LYS A 244 -16.20 0.07 13.28
CA LYS A 244 -15.32 1.24 13.12
C LYS A 244 -15.81 2.16 11.99
N GLU A 245 -16.18 1.60 10.85
CA GLU A 245 -16.71 2.39 9.72
C GLU A 245 -18.10 2.97 10.01
N LEU A 246 -18.93 2.24 10.75
CA LEU A 246 -20.24 2.73 11.18
C LEU A 246 -20.09 3.90 12.18
N ILE A 247 -19.20 3.78 13.16
CA ILE A 247 -18.89 4.86 14.10
C ILE A 247 -18.36 6.09 13.36
N ARG A 248 -17.47 5.90 12.38
CA ARG A 248 -16.97 7.00 11.53
C ARG A 248 -18.12 7.72 10.84
N LEU A 249 -19.05 6.99 10.22
CA LEU A 249 -20.23 7.56 9.57
C LEU A 249 -21.09 8.39 10.53
N LEU A 250 -21.43 7.81 11.67
CA LEU A 250 -22.42 8.40 12.57
C LEU A 250 -21.85 9.57 13.40
N PHE A 251 -20.61 9.45 13.88
CA PHE A 251 -20.05 10.39 14.86
C PHE A 251 -19.02 11.35 14.27
N VAL A 252 -18.27 10.95 13.23
CA VAL A 252 -17.27 11.82 12.58
C VAL A 252 -17.89 12.56 11.41
N GLU A 253 -18.52 11.84 10.48
CA GLU A 253 -19.09 12.44 9.28
C GLU A 253 -20.55 12.87 9.47
N ARG A 254 -21.18 12.45 10.56
CA ARG A 254 -22.58 12.76 10.92
C ARG A 254 -23.57 12.51 9.78
N THR A 255 -23.42 11.36 9.14
CA THR A 255 -24.23 10.94 7.99
C THR A 255 -24.54 9.45 8.06
N VAL A 256 -25.65 9.04 7.46
CA VAL A 256 -25.99 7.65 7.20
C VAL A 256 -25.72 7.26 5.73
N ARG A 257 -25.36 8.24 4.90
CA ARG A 257 -25.04 8.00 3.49
C ARG A 257 -23.76 7.16 3.41
N GLY A 258 -23.83 6.02 2.73
CA GLY A 258 -22.69 5.09 2.63
C GLY A 258 -22.86 3.83 3.48
N THR A 259 -23.82 3.75 4.41
CA THR A 259 -24.12 2.51 5.14
C THR A 259 -24.46 1.35 4.18
N SER A 260 -25.20 1.63 3.10
CA SER A 260 -25.51 0.63 2.08
C SER A 260 -24.25 0.05 1.41
N ASN A 261 -23.18 0.83 1.27
CA ASN A 261 -21.91 0.38 0.68
C ASN A 261 -21.16 -0.59 1.60
N LEU A 262 -21.28 -0.45 2.93
CA LEU A 262 -20.76 -1.44 3.88
C LEU A 262 -21.43 -2.80 3.66
N PHE A 263 -22.76 -2.83 3.58
CA PHE A 263 -23.53 -4.07 3.36
C PHE A 263 -23.26 -4.66 1.95
N ARG A 264 -23.18 -3.82 0.91
CA ARG A 264 -22.79 -4.28 -0.43
C ARG A 264 -21.41 -4.92 -0.41
N GLY A 265 -20.44 -4.28 0.26
CA GLY A 265 -19.08 -4.82 0.41
C GLY A 265 -19.08 -6.19 1.10
N ILE A 266 -19.85 -6.37 2.18
CA ILE A 266 -19.99 -7.66 2.87
C ILE A 266 -20.61 -8.70 1.95
N ARG A 267 -21.70 -8.36 1.26
CA ARG A 267 -22.41 -9.28 0.35
C ARG A 267 -21.48 -9.76 -0.78
N ASP A 268 -20.80 -8.84 -1.44
CA ASP A 268 -19.95 -9.15 -2.58
C ASP A 268 -18.66 -9.83 -2.13
N GLY A 269 -18.11 -9.45 -0.98
CA GLY A 269 -17.04 -10.18 -0.32
C GLY A 269 -17.46 -11.61 0.06
N GLY A 270 -18.71 -11.82 0.47
CA GLY A 270 -19.25 -13.16 0.71
C GLY A 270 -19.23 -14.06 -0.55
N ARG A 271 -19.44 -13.50 -1.74
CA ARG A 271 -19.33 -14.23 -3.02
C ARG A 271 -17.87 -14.60 -3.30
N ILE A 272 -16.95 -13.62 -3.18
CA ILE A 272 -15.50 -13.84 -3.36
C ILE A 272 -14.98 -14.90 -2.38
N GLY A 273 -15.37 -14.83 -1.10
CA GLY A 273 -14.92 -15.77 -0.08
C GLY A 273 -15.49 -17.19 -0.20
N ARG A 274 -16.47 -17.42 -1.09
CA ARG A 274 -17.03 -18.75 -1.44
C ARG A 274 -16.55 -19.27 -2.78
N ASP A 275 -15.86 -18.42 -3.57
CA ASP A 275 -15.30 -18.84 -4.85
C ASP A 275 -14.18 -19.87 -4.61
N ARG A 276 -14.43 -21.11 -5.04
CA ARG A 276 -13.47 -22.22 -4.92
C ARG A 276 -12.40 -22.21 -6.02
N THR A 277 -12.61 -21.41 -7.05
CA THR A 277 -11.66 -21.25 -8.17
C THR A 277 -10.65 -20.15 -7.93
N TRP A 278 -10.84 -19.36 -6.87
CA TRP A 278 -9.94 -18.27 -6.53
C TRP A 278 -8.52 -18.79 -6.28
N GLN A 279 -7.56 -18.14 -6.92
CA GLN A 279 -6.14 -18.40 -6.75
C GLN A 279 -5.42 -17.10 -6.33
N PRO A 280 -4.37 -17.19 -5.51
CA PRO A 280 -3.48 -16.06 -5.26
C PRO A 280 -2.79 -15.61 -6.55
N MET A 281 -2.17 -14.43 -6.54
CA MET A 281 -1.26 -14.03 -7.61
C MET A 281 -0.12 -15.04 -7.69
N ALA A 282 0.20 -15.44 -8.92
CA ALA A 282 1.28 -16.40 -9.16
C ALA A 282 2.65 -15.74 -8.93
N PRO A 283 3.64 -16.47 -8.43
CA PRO A 283 5.04 -16.07 -8.51
C PRO A 283 5.42 -15.73 -9.96
N LEU A 284 6.38 -14.83 -10.14
CA LEU A 284 6.89 -14.51 -11.46
C LEU A 284 7.93 -15.57 -11.89
N GLU A 285 7.97 -15.84 -13.18
CA GLU A 285 9.02 -16.70 -13.74
C GLU A 285 10.40 -16.06 -13.62
N ALA A 286 11.44 -16.88 -13.57
CA ALA A 286 12.81 -16.44 -13.39
C ALA A 286 13.37 -15.76 -14.65
#